data_eac21d8e48f4035fadf335e039fcb151
#
_entry.id   eac21d8e48f4035fadf335e039fcb151
#
_cell.length_a   1.000
_cell.length_b   1.000
_cell.length_c   1.000
_cell.angle_alpha   90.00
_cell.angle_beta   90.00
_cell.angle_gamma   90.00
#
_symmetry.space_group_name_H-M   'P 1'
#
loop_
_entity.id
_entity.type
_entity.pdbx_description
1 polymer ?
#
loop_
_entity_poly.entity_id
_entity_poly.type
_entity_poly.pdbx_seq_one_letter_code
_entity_poly.pdbx_strand_id
1 'polypeptide(L)'
;MGTWVVIPVKPPAGAKTRLAGALSAPEREDLVRTMLAHVVGEVRKSGVDKLLILGPSRLGLPEDVPLLADPGTGLNPALQSALPQVNADRMIVLHADLPGITSAEIDLLAGAPEGVIAIGPDRHGKGTNALSLPLPRAKDFTFAFGPDSYARHVAEAGRLGIAIETIRSPGLERDVDEPEDLADAARLTGSAE
;
A
#
# COMPACT_ATOMS: atom_id res chain seq x y z
N MET A 1 7.35 -19.62 -8.02
CA MET A 1 7.37 -18.57 -6.98
C MET A 1 6.36 -17.55 -7.45
N GLY A 2 5.85 -16.68 -6.59
CA GLY A 2 4.67 -15.87 -6.92
C GLY A 2 4.83 -14.42 -6.53
N THR A 3 3.71 -13.70 -6.49
CA THR A 3 3.63 -12.28 -6.08
C THR A 3 3.02 -12.19 -4.69
N TRP A 4 3.68 -11.49 -3.77
CA TRP A 4 3.15 -11.21 -2.44
C TRP A 4 2.85 -9.73 -2.28
N VAL A 5 1.69 -9.43 -1.69
CA VAL A 5 1.30 -8.07 -1.32
C VAL A 5 1.52 -7.87 0.17
N VAL A 6 2.21 -6.80 0.53
CA VAL A 6 2.42 -6.36 1.91
C VAL A 6 1.69 -5.03 2.10
N ILE A 7 0.72 -5.01 3.01
CA ILE A 7 -0.04 -3.82 3.36
C ILE A 7 0.44 -3.31 4.72
N PRO A 8 1.21 -2.21 4.76
CA PRO A 8 1.62 -1.62 6.02
C PRO A 8 0.43 -0.91 6.70
N VAL A 9 0.25 -1.16 7.98
CA VAL A 9 -0.80 -0.52 8.78
C VAL A 9 -0.21 0.07 10.05
N LYS A 10 -0.74 1.23 10.46
CA LYS A 10 -0.42 1.88 11.73
C LYS A 10 -1.57 1.72 12.72
N PRO A 11 -1.33 1.88 14.02
CA PRO A 11 -2.44 1.99 14.98
C PRO A 11 -3.43 3.06 14.50
N PRO A 12 -4.75 2.79 14.50
CA PRO A 12 -5.74 3.75 14.02
C PRO A 12 -5.85 4.98 14.93
N ALA A 13 -5.50 4.81 16.22
CA ALA A 13 -5.41 5.92 17.16
C ALA A 13 -4.41 6.98 16.66
N GLY A 14 -4.90 8.18 16.36
CA GLY A 14 -4.09 9.26 15.80
C GLY A 14 -3.88 9.17 14.27
N ALA A 15 -4.50 8.22 13.57
CA ALA A 15 -4.48 8.18 12.11
C ALA A 15 -5.34 9.31 11.52
N LYS A 16 -5.00 9.73 10.29
CA LYS A 16 -5.76 10.71 9.50
C LYS A 16 -6.06 12.01 10.28
N THR A 17 -5.06 12.54 10.99
CA THR A 17 -5.22 13.75 11.82
C THR A 17 -5.64 14.98 11.02
N ARG A 18 -5.32 15.07 9.74
CA ARG A 18 -5.77 16.14 8.83
C ARG A 18 -7.28 16.14 8.62
N LEU A 19 -7.93 14.99 8.82
CA LEU A 19 -9.39 14.87 8.77
C LEU A 19 -10.08 15.27 10.08
N ALA A 20 -9.35 15.68 11.13
CA ALA A 20 -9.92 15.99 12.45
C ALA A 20 -10.92 17.16 12.44
N GLY A 21 -10.87 18.02 11.43
CA GLY A 21 -11.87 19.09 11.23
C GLY A 21 -13.20 18.60 10.65
N ALA A 22 -13.21 17.43 10.01
CA ALA A 22 -14.38 16.85 9.34
C ALA A 22 -14.92 15.58 10.04
N LEU A 23 -14.06 14.81 10.71
CA LEU A 23 -14.40 13.54 11.35
C LEU A 23 -13.91 13.48 12.80
N SER A 24 -14.72 12.95 13.69
CA SER A 24 -14.33 12.59 15.05
C SER A 24 -13.27 11.46 15.07
N ALA A 25 -12.62 11.24 16.20
CA ALA A 25 -11.62 10.18 16.31
C ALA A 25 -12.19 8.78 16.01
N PRO A 26 -13.37 8.36 16.54
CA PRO A 26 -13.99 7.09 16.16
C PRO A 26 -14.29 6.98 14.66
N GLU A 27 -14.83 8.03 14.05
CA GLU A 27 -15.14 8.02 12.60
C GLU A 27 -13.87 7.87 11.76
N ARG A 28 -12.75 8.48 12.14
CA ARG A 28 -11.48 8.27 11.45
C ARG A 28 -10.95 6.84 11.60
N GLU A 29 -11.13 6.24 12.78
CA GLU A 29 -10.76 4.83 12.99
C GLU A 29 -11.60 3.89 12.14
N ASP A 30 -12.91 4.12 12.06
CA ASP A 30 -13.83 3.34 11.22
C ASP A 30 -13.51 3.50 9.73
N LEU A 31 -13.19 4.72 9.29
CA LEU A 31 -12.74 4.99 7.93
C LEU A 31 -11.48 4.19 7.59
N VAL A 32 -10.46 4.20 8.45
CA VAL A 32 -9.23 3.43 8.25
C VAL A 32 -9.52 1.94 8.13
N ARG A 33 -10.38 1.39 9.00
CA ARG A 33 -10.77 -0.04 8.95
C ARG A 33 -11.53 -0.38 7.67
N THR A 34 -12.44 0.48 7.26
CA THR A 34 -13.26 0.30 6.04
C THR A 34 -12.37 0.29 4.80
N MET A 35 -11.47 1.27 4.66
CA MET A 35 -10.53 1.32 3.53
C MET A 35 -9.59 0.11 3.53
N LEU A 36 -9.03 -0.28 4.67
CA LEU A 36 -8.20 -1.47 4.78
C LEU A 36 -8.95 -2.74 4.37
N ALA A 37 -10.21 -2.91 4.83
CA ALA A 37 -11.03 -4.06 4.47
C ALA A 37 -11.30 -4.10 2.96
N HIS A 38 -11.56 -2.95 2.33
CA HIS A 38 -11.71 -2.84 0.88
C HIS A 38 -10.43 -3.27 0.15
N VAL A 39 -9.27 -2.67 0.49
CA VAL A 39 -7.98 -3.00 -0.14
C VAL A 39 -7.68 -4.49 -0.02
N VAL A 40 -7.87 -5.08 1.17
CA VAL A 40 -7.72 -6.53 1.39
C VAL A 40 -8.67 -7.34 0.53
N GLY A 41 -9.92 -6.89 0.39
CA GLY A 41 -10.92 -7.52 -0.48
C GLY A 41 -10.50 -7.53 -1.95
N GLU A 42 -9.97 -6.42 -2.45
CA GLU A 42 -9.48 -6.32 -3.83
C GLU A 42 -8.20 -7.14 -4.06
N VAL A 43 -7.27 -7.17 -3.08
CA VAL A 43 -6.09 -8.06 -3.14
C VAL A 43 -6.51 -9.54 -3.20
N ARG A 44 -7.54 -9.94 -2.46
CA ARG A 44 -8.04 -11.32 -2.49
C ARG A 44 -8.71 -11.71 -3.82
N LYS A 45 -9.21 -10.74 -4.59
CA LYS A 45 -9.80 -10.96 -5.92
C LYS A 45 -8.75 -10.96 -7.04
N SER A 46 -7.57 -10.40 -6.80
CA SER A 46 -6.48 -10.33 -7.77
C SER A 46 -5.74 -11.67 -7.90
N GLY A 47 -4.86 -11.76 -8.89
CA GLY A 47 -4.04 -12.95 -9.15
C GLY A 47 -2.81 -13.09 -8.27
N VAL A 48 -2.70 -12.36 -7.13
CA VAL A 48 -1.54 -12.46 -6.23
C VAL A 48 -1.61 -13.72 -5.36
N ASP A 49 -0.45 -14.29 -5.03
CA ASP A 49 -0.38 -15.57 -4.33
C ASP A 49 -0.53 -15.43 -2.81
N LYS A 50 -0.14 -14.29 -2.24
CA LYS A 50 -0.17 -14.08 -0.80
C LYS A 50 -0.36 -12.62 -0.41
N LEU A 51 -1.16 -12.40 0.62
CA LEU A 51 -1.36 -11.13 1.30
C LEU A 51 -0.76 -11.19 2.70
N LEU A 52 -0.06 -10.13 3.11
CA LEU A 52 0.47 -9.92 4.46
C LEU A 52 0.08 -8.53 4.98
N ILE A 53 -0.36 -8.45 6.21
CA ILE A 53 -0.45 -7.19 6.93
C ILE A 53 0.87 -6.98 7.68
N LEU A 54 1.48 -5.82 7.53
CA LEU A 54 2.66 -5.40 8.28
C LEU A 54 2.23 -4.34 9.30
N GLY A 55 2.19 -4.68 10.58
CA GLY A 55 1.73 -3.73 11.59
C GLY A 55 1.60 -4.33 12.99
N PRO A 56 1.08 -3.54 13.94
CA PRO A 56 0.94 -3.97 15.33
C PRO A 56 -0.25 -4.93 15.53
N SER A 57 -1.22 -4.90 14.63
CA SER A 57 -2.42 -5.74 14.68
C SER A 57 -3.10 -5.82 13.30
N ARG A 58 -4.10 -6.71 13.18
CA ARG A 58 -4.93 -6.85 11.98
C ARG A 58 -6.01 -5.78 11.80
N LEU A 59 -6.17 -4.88 12.74
CA LEU A 59 -7.18 -3.80 12.74
C LEU A 59 -8.63 -4.27 12.48
N GLY A 60 -8.98 -5.47 12.96
CA GLY A 60 -10.32 -6.07 12.78
C GLY A 60 -10.44 -6.98 11.56
N LEU A 61 -9.41 -7.16 10.77
CA LEU A 61 -9.39 -8.16 9.71
C LEU A 61 -9.45 -9.59 10.29
N PRO A 62 -9.99 -10.57 9.54
CA PRO A 62 -10.05 -11.98 9.94
C PRO A 62 -8.68 -12.57 10.29
N GLU A 63 -8.68 -13.60 11.14
CA GLU A 63 -7.45 -14.26 11.61
C GLU A 63 -6.67 -15.00 10.51
N ASP A 64 -7.34 -15.37 9.43
CA ASP A 64 -6.73 -15.99 8.25
C ASP A 64 -5.83 -15.03 7.45
N VAL A 65 -5.91 -13.71 7.70
CA VAL A 65 -4.99 -12.73 7.11
C VAL A 65 -3.68 -12.76 7.89
N PRO A 66 -2.55 -13.17 7.28
CA PRO A 66 -1.27 -13.24 7.97
C PRO A 66 -0.80 -11.86 8.44
N LEU A 67 -0.31 -11.80 9.67
CA LEU A 67 0.27 -10.60 10.27
C LEU A 67 1.78 -10.77 10.41
N LEU A 68 2.52 -9.82 9.87
CA LEU A 68 3.94 -9.65 10.11
C LEU A 68 4.14 -8.52 11.11
N ALA A 69 4.86 -8.80 12.19
CA ALA A 69 5.02 -7.84 13.26
C ALA A 69 5.84 -6.62 12.81
N ASP A 70 5.31 -5.42 13.07
CA ASP A 70 6.04 -4.16 12.93
C ASP A 70 6.98 -4.00 14.15
N PRO A 71 8.28 -3.76 13.94
CA PRO A 71 9.22 -3.48 15.03
C PRO A 71 8.96 -2.16 15.78
N GLY A 72 7.98 -1.35 15.34
CA GLY A 72 7.60 -0.10 16.00
C GLY A 72 8.56 1.07 15.74
N THR A 73 9.44 0.94 14.76
CA THR A 73 10.48 1.95 14.44
C THR A 73 10.10 2.85 13.26
N GLY A 74 8.87 2.71 12.76
CA GLY A 74 8.32 3.47 11.62
C GLY A 74 8.22 2.66 10.34
N LEU A 75 7.52 3.21 9.34
CA LEU A 75 7.14 2.53 8.11
C LEU A 75 8.34 1.96 7.33
N ASN A 76 9.34 2.80 7.06
CA ASN A 76 10.48 2.38 6.23
C ASN A 76 11.32 1.28 6.92
N PRO A 77 11.70 1.39 8.20
CA PRO A 77 12.34 0.29 8.92
C PRO A 77 11.50 -0.99 9.00
N ALA A 78 10.19 -0.88 9.18
CA ALA A 78 9.30 -2.03 9.20
C ALA A 78 9.31 -2.77 7.85
N LEU A 79 9.17 -2.05 6.73
CA LEU A 79 9.26 -2.61 5.39
C LEU A 79 10.65 -3.19 5.12
N GLN A 80 11.72 -2.53 5.60
CA GLN A 80 13.08 -3.03 5.44
C GLN A 80 13.29 -4.35 6.17
N SER A 81 12.68 -4.53 7.35
CA SER A 81 12.72 -5.80 8.09
C SER A 81 11.84 -6.88 7.47
N ALA A 82 10.76 -6.49 6.77
CA ALA A 82 9.86 -7.41 6.09
C ALA A 82 10.45 -7.97 4.79
N LEU A 83 11.21 -7.16 4.05
CA LEU A 83 11.74 -7.51 2.73
C LEU A 83 12.45 -8.88 2.69
N PRO A 84 13.40 -9.22 3.58
CA PRO A 84 14.06 -10.53 3.56
C PRO A 84 13.16 -11.71 3.95
N GLN A 85 11.96 -11.44 4.48
CA GLN A 85 10.99 -12.47 4.88
C GLN A 85 10.01 -12.82 3.75
N VAL A 86 10.02 -12.05 2.66
CA VAL A 86 9.20 -12.30 1.47
C VAL A 86 9.90 -13.27 0.55
N ASN A 87 9.42 -14.51 0.53
CA ASN A 87 9.92 -15.56 -0.36
C ASN A 87 9.03 -15.66 -1.62
N ALA A 88 9.20 -14.69 -2.52
CA ALA A 88 8.44 -14.54 -3.76
C ALA A 88 9.33 -14.03 -4.90
N ASP A 89 8.83 -14.02 -6.12
CA ASP A 89 9.51 -13.37 -7.26
C ASP A 89 9.26 -11.86 -7.25
N ARG A 90 8.15 -11.44 -6.64
CA ARG A 90 7.73 -10.04 -6.57
C ARG A 90 7.09 -9.71 -5.22
N MET A 91 7.45 -8.56 -4.66
CA MET A 91 6.82 -7.97 -3.49
C MET A 91 6.13 -6.68 -3.89
N ILE A 92 4.85 -6.56 -3.59
CA ILE A 92 4.10 -5.32 -3.76
C ILE A 92 3.85 -4.73 -2.37
N VAL A 93 4.32 -3.51 -2.13
CA VAL A 93 3.87 -2.69 -1.00
C VAL A 93 2.69 -1.88 -1.49
N LEU A 94 1.53 -2.02 -0.84
CA LEU A 94 0.29 -1.35 -1.19
C LEU A 94 -0.26 -0.62 0.03
N HIS A 95 -0.54 0.68 -0.10
CA HIS A 95 -1.12 1.47 0.97
C HIS A 95 -2.57 1.05 1.26
N ALA A 96 -2.98 1.19 2.52
CA ALA A 96 -4.29 0.75 3.03
C ALA A 96 -5.41 1.78 2.82
N ASP A 97 -5.11 2.96 2.34
CA ASP A 97 -6.00 4.13 2.25
C ASP A 97 -6.39 4.50 0.83
N LEU A 98 -6.52 3.49 -0.03
CA LEU A 98 -6.89 3.58 -1.44
C LEU A 98 -8.34 3.09 -1.66
N PRO A 99 -9.36 3.94 -1.42
CA PRO A 99 -10.76 3.52 -1.48
C PRO A 99 -11.24 3.16 -2.90
N GLY A 100 -10.52 3.60 -3.93
CA GLY A 100 -10.86 3.33 -5.32
C GLY A 100 -10.06 2.20 -5.95
N ILE A 101 -9.14 1.55 -5.22
CA ILE A 101 -8.31 0.48 -5.78
C ILE A 101 -9.16 -0.71 -6.23
N THR A 102 -8.77 -1.31 -7.34
CA THR A 102 -9.41 -2.51 -7.89
C THR A 102 -8.42 -3.65 -8.03
N SER A 103 -8.92 -4.90 -8.06
CA SER A 103 -8.11 -6.08 -8.33
C SER A 103 -7.35 -5.99 -9.67
N ALA A 104 -7.96 -5.40 -10.69
CA ALA A 104 -7.31 -5.20 -11.99
C ALA A 104 -6.09 -4.27 -11.89
N GLU A 105 -6.13 -3.22 -11.07
CA GLU A 105 -5.00 -2.32 -10.85
C GLU A 105 -3.88 -3.00 -10.04
N ILE A 106 -4.23 -3.89 -9.12
CA ILE A 106 -3.27 -4.73 -8.40
C ILE A 106 -2.60 -5.71 -9.37
N ASP A 107 -3.36 -6.28 -10.29
CA ASP A 107 -2.84 -7.18 -11.33
C ASP A 107 -1.88 -6.46 -12.29
N LEU A 108 -2.09 -5.16 -12.59
CA LEU A 108 -1.10 -4.35 -13.33
C LEU A 108 0.24 -4.26 -12.60
N LEU A 109 0.21 -4.04 -11.28
CA LEU A 109 1.43 -3.99 -10.45
C LEU A 109 2.13 -5.36 -10.40
N ALA A 110 1.35 -6.44 -10.33
CA ALA A 110 1.86 -7.81 -10.31
C ALA A 110 2.43 -8.23 -11.67
N GLY A 111 1.78 -7.78 -12.76
CA GLY A 111 2.14 -8.07 -14.14
C GLY A 111 3.28 -7.21 -14.71
N ALA A 112 3.88 -6.33 -13.93
CA ALA A 112 5.02 -5.54 -14.39
C ALA A 112 6.15 -6.46 -14.91
N PRO A 113 6.88 -6.05 -15.97
CA PRO A 113 7.90 -6.89 -16.59
C PRO A 113 8.93 -7.44 -15.60
N GLU A 114 9.48 -8.61 -15.89
CA GLU A 114 10.53 -9.20 -15.07
C GLU A 114 11.72 -8.23 -14.93
N GLY A 115 12.20 -8.06 -13.70
CA GLY A 115 13.33 -7.18 -13.42
C GLY A 115 13.00 -5.69 -13.47
N VAL A 116 11.73 -5.28 -13.63
CA VAL A 116 11.26 -3.87 -13.61
C VAL A 116 10.55 -3.58 -12.29
N ILE A 117 10.86 -2.43 -11.68
CA ILE A 117 10.10 -1.89 -10.56
C ILE A 117 8.88 -1.15 -11.11
N ALA A 118 7.66 -1.48 -10.63
CA ALA A 118 6.49 -0.69 -10.93
C ALA A 118 6.15 0.23 -9.74
N ILE A 119 5.81 1.48 -10.02
CA ILE A 119 5.47 2.49 -9.00
C ILE A 119 4.11 3.09 -9.33
N GLY A 120 3.18 3.04 -8.37
CA GLY A 120 1.94 3.80 -8.35
C GLY A 120 2.12 5.07 -7.53
N PRO A 121 2.27 6.25 -8.14
CA PRO A 121 2.36 7.52 -7.41
C PRO A 121 1.00 7.96 -6.86
N ASP A 122 1.02 8.93 -5.94
CA ASP A 122 -0.16 9.69 -5.59
C ASP A 122 -0.61 10.61 -6.77
N ARG A 123 -1.78 11.23 -6.66
CA ARG A 123 -2.32 12.14 -7.69
C ARG A 123 -1.42 13.34 -7.99
N HIS A 124 -0.57 13.73 -7.05
CA HIS A 124 0.36 14.85 -7.19
C HIS A 124 1.71 14.43 -7.78
N GLY A 125 1.97 13.14 -7.93
CA GLY A 125 3.24 12.59 -8.39
C GLY A 125 4.39 12.82 -7.42
N LYS A 126 4.10 13.02 -6.14
CA LYS A 126 5.09 13.25 -5.07
C LYS A 126 5.22 12.06 -4.12
N GLY A 127 4.07 11.49 -3.73
CA GLY A 127 3.99 10.30 -2.89
C GLY A 127 4.07 9.01 -3.70
N THR A 128 4.13 7.89 -3.00
CA THR A 128 4.09 6.53 -3.55
C THR A 128 2.99 5.78 -2.82
N ASN A 129 1.93 5.42 -3.51
CA ASN A 129 0.80 4.66 -2.97
C ASN A 129 0.98 3.15 -3.17
N ALA A 130 1.73 2.76 -4.20
CA ALA A 130 2.11 1.38 -4.45
C ALA A 130 3.54 1.26 -4.98
N LEU A 131 4.24 0.20 -4.57
CA LEU A 131 5.59 -0.10 -5.02
C LEU A 131 5.74 -1.60 -5.24
N SER A 132 6.00 -2.01 -6.47
CA SER A 132 6.16 -3.40 -6.89
C SER A 132 7.62 -3.71 -7.21
N LEU A 133 8.25 -4.55 -6.41
CA LEU A 133 9.68 -4.86 -6.45
C LEU A 133 9.93 -6.26 -7.03
N PRO A 134 10.73 -6.41 -8.10
CA PRO A 134 11.15 -7.70 -8.62
C PRO A 134 12.22 -8.30 -7.69
N LEU A 135 11.92 -9.40 -7.02
CA LEU A 135 12.86 -10.12 -6.17
C LEU A 135 13.50 -11.31 -6.96
N PRO A 136 14.74 -11.67 -6.70
CA PRO A 136 15.66 -11.11 -5.69
C PRO A 136 16.45 -9.87 -6.16
N ARG A 137 16.19 -9.36 -7.38
CA ARG A 137 16.96 -8.24 -7.96
C ARG A 137 16.90 -6.97 -7.11
N ALA A 138 15.76 -6.70 -6.49
CA ALA A 138 15.54 -5.57 -5.60
C ALA A 138 15.73 -5.89 -4.11
N LYS A 139 16.44 -6.98 -3.75
CA LYS A 139 16.67 -7.38 -2.35
C LYS A 139 17.36 -6.31 -1.49
N ASP A 140 18.16 -5.46 -2.12
CA ASP A 140 18.92 -4.39 -1.47
C ASP A 140 18.23 -3.02 -1.65
N PHE A 141 16.92 -3.02 -1.99
CA PHE A 141 16.14 -1.79 -2.14
C PHE A 141 15.93 -1.12 -0.78
N THR A 142 16.15 0.18 -0.73
CA THR A 142 15.94 0.99 0.47
C THR A 142 14.60 1.73 0.37
N PHE A 143 13.68 1.44 1.29
CA PHE A 143 12.40 2.12 1.33
C PHE A 143 12.55 3.56 1.82
N ALA A 144 11.85 4.49 1.15
CA ALA A 144 11.91 5.92 1.41
C ALA A 144 10.51 6.58 1.37
N PHE A 145 9.49 5.90 1.90
CA PHE A 145 8.14 6.47 2.04
C PHE A 145 8.14 7.74 2.89
N GLY A 146 7.20 8.63 2.62
CA GLY A 146 7.06 9.95 3.23
C GLY A 146 7.16 11.06 2.16
N PRO A 147 7.47 12.31 2.54
CA PRO A 147 7.52 13.42 1.59
C PRO A 147 8.45 13.13 0.41
N ASP A 148 7.98 13.44 -0.81
CA ASP A 148 8.72 13.21 -2.07
C ASP A 148 9.17 11.76 -2.29
N SER A 149 8.43 10.79 -1.74
CA SER A 149 8.79 9.35 -1.81
C SER A 149 8.88 8.83 -3.24
N TYR A 150 8.06 9.34 -4.17
CA TYR A 150 8.15 8.95 -5.58
C TYR A 150 9.54 9.22 -6.16
N ALA A 151 10.02 10.45 -6.04
CA ALA A 151 11.34 10.82 -6.55
C ALA A 151 12.47 10.03 -5.88
N ARG A 152 12.35 9.77 -4.57
CA ARG A 152 13.33 8.98 -3.82
C ARG A 152 13.36 7.52 -4.24
N HIS A 153 12.21 6.89 -4.49
CA HIS A 153 12.14 5.52 -4.98
C HIS A 153 12.66 5.41 -6.41
N VAL A 154 12.43 6.44 -7.26
CA VAL A 154 13.03 6.53 -8.61
C VAL A 154 14.55 6.58 -8.51
N ALA A 155 15.09 7.43 -7.64
CA ALA A 155 16.54 7.52 -7.43
C ALA A 155 17.14 6.21 -6.90
N GLU A 156 16.45 5.52 -5.99
CA GLU A 156 16.88 4.24 -5.45
C GLU A 156 16.90 3.13 -6.51
N ALA A 157 15.90 3.07 -7.38
CA ALA A 157 15.90 2.16 -8.52
C ALA A 157 17.09 2.44 -9.46
N GLY A 158 17.38 3.73 -9.72
CA GLY A 158 18.55 4.13 -10.47
C GLY A 158 19.87 3.70 -9.81
N ARG A 159 19.98 3.81 -8.49
CA ARG A 159 21.16 3.31 -7.72
C ARG A 159 21.36 1.80 -7.91
N LEU A 160 20.28 1.04 -8.00
CA LEU A 160 20.31 -0.41 -8.21
C LEU A 160 20.43 -0.81 -9.69
N GLY A 161 20.37 0.13 -10.62
CA GLY A 161 20.37 -0.16 -12.06
C GLY A 161 19.11 -0.93 -12.51
N ILE A 162 17.96 -0.71 -11.83
CA ILE A 162 16.69 -1.36 -12.13
C ILE A 162 15.79 -0.36 -12.88
N ALA A 163 15.22 -0.78 -14.00
CA ALA A 163 14.27 0.04 -14.76
C ALA A 163 12.97 0.24 -13.98
N ILE A 164 12.28 1.36 -14.26
CA ILE A 164 11.02 1.72 -13.62
C ILE A 164 9.91 1.79 -14.67
N GLU A 165 8.73 1.30 -14.28
CA GLU A 165 7.46 1.55 -14.91
C GLU A 165 6.56 2.33 -13.94
N THR A 166 6.03 3.47 -14.37
CA THR A 166 5.07 4.25 -13.59
C THR A 166 3.67 3.87 -14.02
N ILE A 167 2.89 3.29 -13.09
CA ILE A 167 1.50 2.91 -13.31
C ILE A 167 0.59 3.98 -12.69
N ARG A 168 -0.17 4.68 -13.55
CA ARG A 168 -1.14 5.67 -13.14
C ARG A 168 -2.54 5.16 -13.41
N SER A 169 -3.37 5.16 -12.39
CA SER A 169 -4.77 4.79 -12.49
C SER A 169 -5.58 5.44 -11.38
N PRO A 170 -6.88 5.66 -11.56
CA PRO A 170 -7.70 6.36 -10.57
C PRO A 170 -7.66 5.74 -9.17
N GLY A 171 -7.62 4.40 -9.07
CA GLY A 171 -7.59 3.71 -7.78
C GLY A 171 -6.23 3.76 -7.10
N LEU A 172 -5.14 3.82 -7.85
CA LEU A 172 -3.78 3.95 -7.31
C LEU A 172 -3.44 5.38 -6.90
N GLU A 173 -3.97 6.39 -7.61
CA GLU A 173 -3.57 7.79 -7.40
C GLU A 173 -4.31 8.46 -6.24
N ARG A 174 -5.47 7.93 -5.79
CA ARG A 174 -6.37 8.61 -4.86
C ARG A 174 -6.38 7.96 -3.48
N ASP A 175 -5.40 8.33 -2.69
CA ASP A 175 -5.41 8.12 -1.24
C ASP A 175 -6.28 9.18 -0.53
N VAL A 176 -6.74 8.85 0.67
CA VAL A 176 -7.61 9.73 1.47
C VAL A 176 -6.79 10.36 2.59
N ASP A 177 -6.28 11.55 2.39
CA ASP A 177 -5.48 12.28 3.38
C ASP A 177 -6.09 13.60 3.85
N GLU A 178 -6.86 14.28 2.99
CA GLU A 178 -7.44 15.60 3.22
C GLU A 178 -8.98 15.51 3.20
N PRO A 179 -9.73 16.50 3.78
CA PRO A 179 -11.18 16.48 3.79
C PRO A 179 -11.84 16.36 2.40
N GLU A 180 -11.20 16.89 1.36
CA GLU A 180 -11.67 16.81 -0.02
C GLU A 180 -11.70 15.39 -0.56
N ASP A 181 -10.85 14.50 -0.01
CA ASP A 181 -10.74 13.10 -0.43
C ASP A 181 -11.87 12.22 0.12
N LEU A 182 -12.63 12.70 1.12
CA LEU A 182 -13.70 11.93 1.75
C LEU A 182 -14.79 11.51 0.76
N ALA A 183 -15.00 12.26 -0.32
CA ALA A 183 -15.95 11.89 -1.37
C ALA A 183 -15.56 10.58 -2.08
N ASP A 184 -14.27 10.28 -2.20
CA ASP A 184 -13.79 9.03 -2.78
C ASP A 184 -14.03 7.85 -1.84
N ALA A 185 -13.89 8.06 -0.51
CA ALA A 185 -14.19 7.05 0.50
C ALA A 185 -15.70 6.77 0.68
N ALA A 186 -16.55 7.78 0.46
CA ALA A 186 -18.01 7.64 0.58
C ALA A 186 -18.58 6.58 -0.37
N ARG A 187 -17.89 6.28 -1.48
CA ARG A 187 -18.27 5.22 -2.42
C ARG A 187 -18.22 3.82 -1.82
N LEU A 188 -17.36 3.60 -0.81
CA LEU A 188 -17.26 2.31 -0.10
C LEU A 188 -18.42 2.06 0.85
N THR A 189 -19.01 3.13 1.39
CA THR A 189 -20.12 3.04 2.35
C THR A 189 -21.48 3.09 1.67
N GLY A 190 -21.58 3.59 0.42
CA GLY A 190 -22.80 3.71 -0.37
C GLY A 190 -23.17 2.51 -1.23
N SER A 191 -22.39 1.42 -1.21
CA SER A 191 -22.66 0.22 -2.02
C SER A 191 -23.50 -0.85 -1.30
N ALA A 192 -24.31 -0.45 -0.32
CA ALA A 192 -25.25 -1.33 0.38
C ALA A 192 -26.70 -0.84 0.16
N GLU A 193 -27.14 -0.68 -1.11
CA GLU A 193 -28.55 -0.67 -1.51
C GLU A 193 -28.79 -1.64 -2.67
#